data_92e6e9437d2dbffcb01bee750f9499b1
#
_entry.id   92e6e9437d2dbffcb01bee750f9499b1
#
_cell.length_a   1.000
_cell.length_b   1.000
_cell.length_c   1.000
_cell.angle_alpha   90.00
_cell.angle_beta   90.00
_cell.angle_gamma   90.00
#
_symmetry.space_group_name_H-M   'P 1'
#
loop_
_entity.id
_entity.type
_entity.pdbx_description
1 polymer ?
#
loop_
_entity_poly.entity_id
_entity_poly.type
_entity_poly.pdbx_seq_one_letter_code
_entity_poly.pdbx_strand_id
1 'polypeptide(L)'
;MKRVFALVLTLATALGLAACNSGGGESGENVVRIGIFEPATGDNGAGGKQEMLGMQYANKETPTVDIGGTTYTVELVYADNGSDPAKAPTAAAELVSKDVSVVLGSYGSTVSLAGGPVFGEAGVPAIGVGCTNPQITAGNGYYFRICFLDPFQGTVLANFAQEKFSAKKAYCLGELGNEYDQGLINYFEQAFDGTVEKDSFPTNTSDFTTYLNKAVNEDADVIFCPVSITYSTQIVKLAASLGIEIPILGGDTLDSNMVLEAAAGSDVQLYVSTFYQEGGSPEFDEGFKAWLSEDSTAMTNNGGN
;
A
#
# COMPACT_ATOMS: atom_id res chain seq x y z
N MET A 1 43.13 -27.75 -58.91
CA MET A 1 42.68 -27.80 -57.51
C MET A 1 42.15 -26.44 -56.97
N LYS A 2 42.64 -25.28 -57.42
CA LYS A 2 42.16 -23.98 -56.87
C LYS A 2 40.79 -23.49 -57.39
N ARG A 3 40.23 -24.06 -58.48
CA ARG A 3 38.93 -23.65 -59.02
C ARG A 3 37.74 -24.48 -58.45
N VAL A 4 38.00 -25.61 -57.90
CA VAL A 4 36.96 -26.46 -57.28
C VAL A 4 36.58 -26.00 -55.88
N PHE A 5 37.55 -25.42 -55.15
CA PHE A 5 37.34 -24.87 -53.81
C PHE A 5 36.48 -23.59 -53.78
N ALA A 6 36.53 -22.79 -54.87
CA ALA A 6 35.75 -21.57 -54.98
C ALA A 6 34.27 -21.82 -55.23
N LEU A 7 33.89 -22.96 -55.89
CA LEU A 7 32.50 -23.31 -56.20
C LEU A 7 31.77 -23.95 -55.02
N VAL A 8 32.52 -24.61 -54.10
CA VAL A 8 31.94 -25.22 -52.90
C VAL A 8 31.65 -24.16 -51.85
N LEU A 9 32.46 -23.08 -51.78
CA LEU A 9 32.24 -22.04 -50.81
C LEU A 9 31.08 -21.09 -51.17
N THR A 10 30.78 -20.90 -52.46
CA THR A 10 29.63 -20.14 -52.92
C THR A 10 28.28 -20.88 -52.81
N LEU A 11 28.30 -22.21 -52.81
CA LEU A 11 27.06 -23.00 -52.61
C LEU A 11 26.70 -23.09 -51.13
N ALA A 12 27.68 -23.05 -50.20
CA ALA A 12 27.45 -23.07 -48.77
C ALA A 12 26.89 -21.76 -48.24
N THR A 13 27.17 -20.60 -48.87
CA THR A 13 26.61 -19.30 -48.48
C THR A 13 25.19 -19.08 -49.03
N ALA A 14 24.78 -19.76 -50.10
CA ALA A 14 23.42 -19.69 -50.65
C ALA A 14 22.40 -20.55 -49.90
N LEU A 15 22.82 -21.57 -49.19
CA LEU A 15 21.94 -22.36 -48.31
C LEU A 15 21.76 -21.76 -46.90
N GLY A 16 22.61 -20.83 -46.49
CA GLY A 16 22.49 -20.16 -45.17
C GLY A 16 21.45 -19.05 -45.13
N LEU A 17 20.98 -18.54 -46.26
CA LEU A 17 20.01 -17.44 -46.35
C LEU A 17 18.54 -17.91 -46.53
N ALA A 18 18.30 -19.20 -46.72
CA ALA A 18 16.96 -19.73 -46.84
C ALA A 18 16.39 -20.34 -45.53
N ALA A 19 17.21 -20.39 -44.46
CA ALA A 19 16.80 -20.95 -43.18
C ALA A 19 16.28 -19.92 -42.14
N CYS A 20 16.15 -18.66 -42.53
CA CYS A 20 15.66 -17.60 -41.64
C CYS A 20 14.23 -17.11 -41.92
N ASN A 21 13.43 -17.89 -42.69
CA ASN A 21 12.05 -17.49 -42.96
C ASN A 21 11.01 -18.59 -42.76
N SER A 22 11.21 -19.46 -41.77
CA SER A 22 10.17 -20.31 -41.19
C SER A 22 10.27 -20.33 -39.66
N GLY A 23 10.41 -19.14 -39.07
CA GLY A 23 9.97 -18.91 -37.73
C GLY A 23 8.46 -18.81 -37.78
N GLY A 24 7.76 -19.91 -37.47
CA GLY A 24 6.39 -19.84 -37.01
C GLY A 24 6.45 -18.89 -35.81
N GLY A 25 5.88 -17.70 -35.95
CA GLY A 25 5.63 -16.84 -34.81
C GLY A 25 4.74 -17.66 -33.89
N GLU A 26 5.26 -18.11 -32.76
CA GLU A 26 4.43 -18.16 -31.59
C GLU A 26 3.79 -16.77 -31.56
N SER A 27 2.50 -16.71 -31.75
CA SER A 27 1.71 -15.55 -31.42
C SER A 27 1.87 -15.42 -29.90
N GLY A 28 2.92 -14.72 -29.47
CA GLY A 28 3.04 -14.34 -28.07
C GLY A 28 1.72 -13.69 -27.71
N GLU A 29 1.04 -14.22 -26.72
CA GLU A 29 -0.17 -13.60 -26.21
C GLU A 29 0.13 -12.12 -26.02
N ASN A 30 -0.69 -11.24 -26.59
CA ASN A 30 -0.61 -9.82 -26.34
C ASN A 30 -0.99 -9.59 -24.88
N VAL A 31 -0.02 -9.44 -23.99
CA VAL A 31 -0.21 -9.31 -22.55
C VAL A 31 0.45 -8.02 -22.08
N VAL A 32 -0.28 -7.26 -21.27
CA VAL A 32 0.25 -6.16 -20.45
C VAL A 32 0.27 -6.64 -19.01
N ARG A 33 1.44 -6.63 -18.38
CA ARG A 33 1.59 -7.00 -16.97
C ARG A 33 1.57 -5.77 -16.10
N ILE A 34 0.69 -5.80 -15.08
CA ILE A 34 0.60 -4.80 -14.01
C ILE A 34 1.17 -5.44 -12.75
N GLY A 35 2.25 -4.88 -12.22
CA GLY A 35 2.84 -5.32 -10.96
C GLY A 35 2.01 -4.87 -9.77
N ILE A 36 1.78 -5.76 -8.82
CA ILE A 36 1.09 -5.48 -7.56
C ILE A 36 2.12 -5.58 -6.44
N PHE A 37 2.54 -4.42 -5.95
CA PHE A 37 3.56 -4.26 -4.92
C PHE A 37 2.91 -3.96 -3.58
N GLU A 38 2.32 -4.99 -2.95
CA GLU A 38 1.53 -4.84 -1.74
C GLU A 38 2.01 -5.76 -0.61
N PRO A 39 1.79 -5.40 0.66
CA PRO A 39 1.98 -6.34 1.75
C PRO A 39 0.81 -7.34 1.77
N ALA A 40 1.08 -8.59 1.44
CA ALA A 40 0.14 -9.69 1.69
C ALA A 40 0.31 -10.26 3.12
N THR A 41 1.45 -9.93 3.76
CA THR A 41 1.82 -10.36 5.11
C THR A 41 2.41 -9.19 5.92
N GLY A 42 2.68 -9.42 7.21
CA GLY A 42 3.25 -8.41 8.11
C GLY A 42 2.19 -7.47 8.71
N ASP A 43 2.65 -6.39 9.32
CA ASP A 43 1.83 -5.54 10.20
C ASP A 43 0.71 -4.78 9.50
N ASN A 44 0.84 -4.57 8.19
CA ASN A 44 -0.17 -3.96 7.32
C ASN A 44 -0.77 -4.95 6.30
N GLY A 45 -0.55 -6.25 6.47
CA GLY A 45 -1.00 -7.27 5.52
C GLY A 45 -2.52 -7.27 5.27
N ALA A 46 -3.33 -6.89 6.26
CA ALA A 46 -4.77 -6.75 6.08
C ALA A 46 -5.12 -5.60 5.11
N GLY A 47 -4.48 -4.44 5.25
CA GLY A 47 -4.68 -3.28 4.36
C GLY A 47 -4.24 -3.57 2.93
N GLY A 48 -3.04 -4.13 2.74
CA GLY A 48 -2.56 -4.50 1.41
C GLY A 48 -3.46 -5.50 0.70
N LYS A 49 -4.05 -6.45 1.44
CA LYS A 49 -5.04 -7.38 0.88
C LYS A 49 -6.32 -6.67 0.43
N GLN A 50 -6.78 -5.65 1.16
CA GLN A 50 -7.95 -4.86 0.75
C GLN A 50 -7.66 -4.07 -0.53
N GLU A 51 -6.48 -3.45 -0.66
CA GLU A 51 -6.07 -2.78 -1.90
C GLU A 51 -5.99 -3.77 -3.06
N MET A 52 -5.42 -4.96 -2.85
CA MET A 52 -5.37 -6.03 -3.87
C MET A 52 -6.76 -6.46 -4.34
N LEU A 53 -7.76 -6.53 -3.46
CA LEU A 53 -9.15 -6.84 -3.85
C LEU A 53 -9.70 -5.78 -4.80
N GLY A 54 -9.46 -4.49 -4.53
CA GLY A 54 -9.84 -3.40 -5.44
C GLY A 54 -9.19 -3.53 -6.82
N MET A 55 -7.88 -3.85 -6.85
CA MET A 55 -7.14 -4.06 -8.11
C MET A 55 -7.64 -5.27 -8.89
N GLN A 56 -7.97 -6.36 -8.21
CA GLN A 56 -8.55 -7.57 -8.82
C GLN A 56 -9.95 -7.30 -9.38
N TYR A 57 -10.78 -6.57 -8.65
CA TYR A 57 -12.09 -6.17 -9.14
C TYR A 57 -11.98 -5.29 -10.38
N ALA A 58 -11.10 -4.31 -10.39
CA ALA A 58 -10.85 -3.46 -11.56
C ALA A 58 -10.39 -4.29 -12.77
N ASN A 59 -9.50 -5.27 -12.56
CA ASN A 59 -9.06 -6.17 -13.64
C ASN A 59 -10.17 -7.10 -14.13
N LYS A 60 -11.06 -7.54 -13.26
CA LYS A 60 -12.24 -8.31 -13.63
C LYS A 60 -13.18 -7.49 -14.52
N GLU A 61 -13.42 -6.24 -14.17
CA GLU A 61 -14.28 -5.34 -14.96
C GLU A 61 -13.63 -4.91 -16.29
N THR A 62 -12.29 -4.84 -16.32
CA THR A 62 -11.52 -4.41 -17.49
C THR A 62 -10.35 -5.37 -17.73
N PRO A 63 -10.60 -6.60 -18.20
CA PRO A 63 -9.57 -7.63 -18.36
C PRO A 63 -8.66 -7.41 -19.58
N THR A 64 -8.99 -6.45 -20.45
CA THR A 64 -8.23 -6.16 -21.67
C THR A 64 -8.06 -4.66 -21.86
N VAL A 65 -7.02 -4.27 -22.62
CA VAL A 65 -6.77 -2.89 -23.02
C VAL A 65 -6.34 -2.83 -24.48
N ASP A 66 -6.82 -1.82 -25.21
CA ASP A 66 -6.42 -1.58 -26.60
C ASP A 66 -5.26 -0.58 -26.64
N ILE A 67 -4.13 -0.99 -27.21
CA ILE A 67 -2.94 -0.16 -27.39
C ILE A 67 -2.57 -0.14 -28.86
N GLY A 68 -2.66 1.01 -29.50
CA GLY A 68 -2.30 1.16 -30.91
C GLY A 68 -3.12 0.33 -31.88
N GLY A 69 -4.37 -0.01 -31.53
CA GLY A 69 -5.26 -0.87 -32.33
C GLY A 69 -5.05 -2.37 -32.11
N THR A 70 -4.25 -2.76 -31.14
CA THR A 70 -4.07 -4.16 -30.71
C THR A 70 -4.63 -4.34 -29.32
N THR A 71 -5.48 -5.35 -29.15
CA THR A 71 -6.03 -5.72 -27.83
C THR A 71 -5.03 -6.57 -27.05
N TYR A 72 -4.78 -6.20 -25.81
CA TYR A 72 -3.90 -6.90 -24.87
C TYR A 72 -4.73 -7.41 -23.69
N THR A 73 -4.42 -8.61 -23.22
CA THR A 73 -4.92 -9.11 -21.93
C THR A 73 -4.14 -8.44 -20.79
N VAL A 74 -4.83 -8.04 -19.74
CA VAL A 74 -4.21 -7.49 -18.53
C VAL A 74 -3.95 -8.62 -17.55
N GLU A 75 -2.69 -8.81 -17.17
CA GLU A 75 -2.24 -9.79 -16.18
C GLU A 75 -1.75 -9.06 -14.91
N LEU A 76 -2.26 -9.45 -13.74
CA LEU A 76 -1.77 -8.95 -12.45
C LEU A 76 -0.65 -9.84 -11.92
N VAL A 77 0.51 -9.25 -11.62
CA VAL A 77 1.71 -9.93 -11.16
C VAL A 77 2.05 -9.47 -9.76
N TYR A 78 2.03 -10.36 -8.79
CA TYR A 78 2.13 -10.03 -7.37
C TYR A 78 3.54 -10.20 -6.82
N ALA A 79 3.93 -9.31 -5.90
CA ALA A 79 5.09 -9.44 -5.03
C ALA A 79 4.77 -8.90 -3.64
N ASP A 80 4.91 -9.77 -2.63
CA ASP A 80 4.68 -9.44 -1.22
C ASP A 80 5.91 -8.74 -0.62
N ASN A 81 5.76 -7.49 -0.22
CA ASN A 81 6.82 -6.76 0.49
C ASN A 81 6.82 -7.02 2.02
N GLY A 82 5.79 -7.73 2.54
CA GLY A 82 5.71 -8.18 3.92
C GLY A 82 5.60 -7.06 4.95
N SER A 83 5.20 -5.85 4.59
CA SER A 83 5.26 -4.64 5.44
C SER A 83 6.69 -4.34 5.95
N ASP A 84 7.72 -4.89 5.32
CA ASP A 84 9.12 -4.87 5.78
C ASP A 84 9.99 -4.08 4.80
N PRO A 85 10.54 -2.91 5.19
CA PRO A 85 11.39 -2.11 4.31
C PRO A 85 12.67 -2.83 3.88
N ALA A 86 13.12 -3.85 4.61
CA ALA A 86 14.26 -4.65 4.21
C ALA A 86 13.94 -5.64 3.08
N LYS A 87 12.68 -6.07 2.95
CA LYS A 87 12.19 -6.94 1.87
C LYS A 87 11.72 -6.17 0.65
N ALA A 88 11.25 -4.95 0.84
CA ALA A 88 10.64 -4.13 -0.20
C ALA A 88 11.51 -4.00 -1.49
N PRO A 89 12.83 -3.74 -1.44
CA PRO A 89 13.66 -3.69 -2.64
C PRO A 89 13.70 -5.03 -3.41
N THR A 90 13.68 -6.17 -2.70
CA THR A 90 13.68 -7.50 -3.33
C THR A 90 12.35 -7.77 -4.03
N ALA A 91 11.22 -7.44 -3.39
CA ALA A 91 9.89 -7.57 -3.98
C ALA A 91 9.74 -6.65 -5.22
N ALA A 92 10.26 -5.42 -5.15
CA ALA A 92 10.29 -4.51 -6.29
C ALA A 92 11.12 -5.06 -7.46
N ALA A 93 12.32 -5.59 -7.19
CA ALA A 93 13.18 -6.20 -8.20
C ALA A 93 12.55 -7.46 -8.83
N GLU A 94 11.78 -8.22 -8.05
CA GLU A 94 11.02 -9.37 -8.56
C GLU A 94 9.99 -8.92 -9.62
N LEU A 95 9.23 -7.85 -9.38
CA LEU A 95 8.28 -7.31 -10.35
C LEU A 95 8.99 -6.81 -11.61
N VAL A 96 10.08 -6.06 -11.46
CA VAL A 96 10.89 -5.59 -12.59
C VAL A 96 11.38 -6.77 -13.44
N SER A 97 11.81 -7.87 -12.81
CA SER A 97 12.29 -9.06 -13.51
C SER A 97 11.20 -9.82 -14.29
N LYS A 98 9.94 -9.56 -14.00
CA LYS A 98 8.77 -10.12 -14.68
C LYS A 98 8.24 -9.23 -15.81
N ASP A 99 8.99 -8.21 -16.21
CA ASP A 99 8.67 -7.28 -17.31
C ASP A 99 7.30 -6.61 -17.13
N VAL A 100 6.99 -6.12 -15.90
CA VAL A 100 5.78 -5.37 -15.65
C VAL A 100 5.85 -3.99 -16.30
N SER A 101 4.75 -3.52 -16.89
CA SER A 101 4.65 -2.24 -17.57
C SER A 101 4.42 -1.06 -16.63
N VAL A 102 3.78 -1.32 -15.50
CA VAL A 102 3.44 -0.38 -14.43
C VAL A 102 3.27 -1.15 -13.13
N VAL A 103 3.49 -0.49 -12.01
CA VAL A 103 3.30 -1.05 -10.67
C VAL A 103 2.21 -0.27 -9.93
N LEU A 104 1.32 -0.97 -9.24
CA LEU A 104 0.36 -0.41 -8.29
C LEU A 104 0.81 -0.77 -6.86
N GLY A 105 0.68 0.16 -5.94
CA GLY A 105 1.04 -0.02 -4.52
C GLY A 105 2.13 0.95 -4.08
N SER A 106 2.52 0.91 -2.83
CA SER A 106 2.16 -0.06 -1.80
C SER A 106 1.26 0.57 -0.73
N TYR A 107 0.52 -0.28 -0.02
CA TYR A 107 0.01 0.08 1.31
C TYR A 107 1.22 0.23 2.26
N GLY A 108 1.37 1.41 2.82
CA GLY A 108 2.49 1.73 3.71
C GLY A 108 3.62 2.54 3.05
N SER A 109 3.88 3.70 3.66
CA SER A 109 4.86 4.67 3.13
C SER A 109 6.30 4.18 3.25
N THR A 110 6.64 3.52 4.37
CA THR A 110 8.01 3.06 4.64
C THR A 110 8.48 2.03 3.60
N VAL A 111 7.64 1.07 3.22
CA VAL A 111 7.96 0.09 2.18
C VAL A 111 7.97 0.70 0.78
N SER A 112 7.11 1.68 0.52
CA SER A 112 7.11 2.43 -0.75
C SER A 112 8.38 3.26 -0.93
N LEU A 113 8.89 3.89 0.13
CA LEU A 113 10.17 4.60 0.14
C LEU A 113 11.34 3.66 -0.11
N ALA A 114 11.31 2.45 0.46
CA ALA A 114 12.38 1.48 0.31
C ALA A 114 12.39 0.80 -1.07
N GLY A 115 11.22 0.46 -1.63
CA GLY A 115 11.09 -0.22 -2.93
C GLY A 115 11.10 0.72 -4.13
N GLY A 116 10.61 1.96 -3.95
CA GLY A 116 10.44 2.93 -5.02
C GLY A 116 11.67 3.24 -5.87
N PRO A 117 12.88 3.37 -5.31
CA PRO A 117 14.11 3.57 -6.09
C PRO A 117 14.37 2.48 -7.13
N VAL A 118 14.01 1.24 -6.85
CA VAL A 118 14.18 0.10 -7.78
C VAL A 118 13.34 0.31 -9.05
N PHE A 119 12.10 0.77 -8.90
CA PHE A 119 11.23 1.10 -10.03
C PHE A 119 11.77 2.29 -10.83
N GLY A 120 12.24 3.34 -10.12
CA GLY A 120 12.84 4.52 -10.77
C GLY A 120 14.08 4.17 -11.59
N GLU A 121 14.99 3.36 -11.06
CA GLU A 121 16.20 2.89 -11.75
C GLU A 121 15.87 2.01 -12.96
N ALA A 122 14.82 1.20 -12.87
CA ALA A 122 14.36 0.36 -13.97
C ALA A 122 13.52 1.12 -15.01
N GLY A 123 13.14 2.38 -14.74
CA GLY A 123 12.26 3.15 -15.62
C GLY A 123 10.81 2.62 -15.64
N VAL A 124 10.37 1.89 -14.61
CA VAL A 124 9.03 1.35 -14.48
C VAL A 124 8.18 2.33 -13.65
N PRO A 125 7.07 2.88 -14.20
CA PRO A 125 6.19 3.73 -13.44
C PRO A 125 5.53 2.98 -12.28
N ALA A 126 5.47 3.61 -11.10
CA ALA A 126 4.73 3.11 -9.94
C ALA A 126 3.65 4.12 -9.53
N ILE A 127 2.48 3.64 -9.14
CA ILE A 127 1.33 4.43 -8.70
C ILE A 127 0.96 4.02 -7.29
N GLY A 128 1.26 4.88 -6.32
CA GLY A 128 0.88 4.71 -4.92
C GLY A 128 -0.63 4.83 -4.74
N VAL A 129 -1.22 3.86 -4.08
CA VAL A 129 -2.67 3.78 -3.83
C VAL A 129 -2.99 4.33 -2.44
N GLY A 130 -2.34 3.82 -1.37
CA GLY A 130 -2.53 4.24 0.01
C GLY A 130 -1.28 4.83 0.69
N CYS A 131 -0.16 4.98 -0.01
CA CYS A 131 1.08 5.50 0.58
C CYS A 131 1.12 7.03 0.57
N THR A 132 0.82 7.65 1.69
CA THR A 132 0.51 9.07 1.85
C THR A 132 1.71 9.99 2.09
N ASN A 133 2.87 9.46 2.47
CA ASN A 133 4.04 10.27 2.79
C ASN A 133 4.57 11.04 1.55
N PRO A 134 4.73 12.38 1.61
CA PRO A 134 5.21 13.18 0.47
C PRO A 134 6.56 12.76 -0.10
N GLN A 135 7.43 12.19 0.74
CA GLN A 135 8.79 11.80 0.34
C GLN A 135 8.83 10.70 -0.73
N ILE A 136 7.77 9.91 -0.86
CA ILE A 136 7.70 8.79 -1.83
C ILE A 136 7.86 9.29 -3.26
N THR A 137 7.25 10.42 -3.59
CA THR A 137 7.34 11.00 -4.93
C THR A 137 8.39 12.11 -5.03
N ALA A 138 8.93 12.57 -3.90
CA ALA A 138 9.96 13.60 -3.88
C ALA A 138 11.27 13.04 -4.46
N GLY A 139 11.70 13.58 -5.60
CA GLY A 139 12.94 13.16 -6.26
C GLY A 139 12.85 11.84 -7.05
N ASN A 140 11.70 11.17 -7.08
CA ASN A 140 11.46 9.99 -7.92
C ASN A 140 10.46 10.32 -9.04
N GLY A 141 10.96 10.55 -10.25
CA GLY A 141 10.13 10.88 -11.42
C GLY A 141 9.30 9.72 -11.96
N TYR A 142 9.45 8.53 -11.42
CA TYR A 142 8.70 7.33 -11.79
C TYR A 142 7.68 6.90 -10.74
N TYR A 143 7.60 7.58 -9.58
CA TYR A 143 6.59 7.27 -8.57
C TYR A 143 5.50 8.36 -8.56
N PHE A 144 4.29 7.97 -8.83
CA PHE A 144 3.07 8.78 -8.81
C PHE A 144 2.16 8.33 -7.68
N ARG A 145 1.08 9.07 -7.39
CA ARG A 145 0.07 8.64 -6.42
C ARG A 145 -1.31 9.14 -6.78
N ILE A 146 -2.32 8.45 -6.25
CA ILE A 146 -3.74 8.85 -6.34
C ILE A 146 -4.38 9.15 -4.99
N CYS A 147 -3.68 8.89 -3.89
CA CYS A 147 -4.13 9.20 -2.53
C CYS A 147 -3.80 10.64 -2.11
N PHE A 148 -4.43 11.11 -1.03
CA PHE A 148 -4.07 12.37 -0.39
C PHE A 148 -2.69 12.28 0.30
N LEU A 149 -2.22 13.41 0.81
CA LEU A 149 -0.91 13.54 1.46
C LEU A 149 -1.02 13.69 2.97
N ASP A 150 -0.02 13.19 3.71
CA ASP A 150 0.08 13.34 5.16
C ASP A 150 -0.03 14.78 5.68
N PRO A 151 0.50 15.83 5.03
CA PRO A 151 0.28 17.22 5.47
C PRO A 151 -1.20 17.60 5.54
N PHE A 152 -2.00 17.14 4.59
CA PHE A 152 -3.45 17.36 4.61
C PHE A 152 -4.12 16.53 5.71
N GLN A 153 -3.79 15.24 5.80
CA GLN A 153 -4.33 14.31 6.78
C GLN A 153 -4.02 14.76 8.22
N GLY A 154 -2.76 15.11 8.51
CA GLY A 154 -2.35 15.60 9.81
C GLY A 154 -3.05 16.89 10.21
N THR A 155 -3.21 17.83 9.27
CA THR A 155 -3.94 19.08 9.50
C THR A 155 -5.42 18.84 9.82
N VAL A 156 -6.07 17.96 9.05
CA VAL A 156 -7.50 17.61 9.27
C VAL A 156 -7.70 16.97 10.63
N LEU A 157 -6.84 16.04 11.02
CA LEU A 157 -6.94 15.34 12.32
C LEU A 157 -6.64 16.27 13.50
N ALA A 158 -5.69 17.19 13.38
CA ALA A 158 -5.41 18.19 14.40
C ALA A 158 -6.59 19.15 14.60
N ASN A 159 -7.14 19.67 13.51
CA ASN A 159 -8.33 20.52 13.56
C ASN A 159 -9.53 19.78 14.15
N PHE A 160 -9.74 18.52 13.74
CA PHE A 160 -10.82 17.69 14.28
C PHE A 160 -10.68 17.50 15.79
N ALA A 161 -9.46 17.23 16.30
CA ALA A 161 -9.20 17.10 17.74
C ALA A 161 -9.59 18.37 18.50
N GLN A 162 -9.21 19.53 17.97
CA GLN A 162 -9.51 20.83 18.58
C GLN A 162 -11.00 21.20 18.51
N GLU A 163 -11.64 21.00 17.36
CA GLU A 163 -13.04 21.38 17.16
C GLU A 163 -13.99 20.43 17.90
N LYS A 164 -13.73 19.13 17.84
CA LYS A 164 -14.62 18.11 18.41
C LYS A 164 -14.50 17.98 19.92
N PHE A 165 -13.24 18.02 20.44
CA PHE A 165 -12.94 17.75 21.85
C PHE A 165 -12.46 18.98 22.60
N SER A 166 -12.27 20.12 21.93
CA SER A 166 -11.61 21.30 22.50
C SER A 166 -10.21 20.97 23.03
N ALA A 167 -9.55 20.01 22.39
CA ALA A 167 -8.27 19.47 22.82
C ALA A 167 -7.18 20.55 22.88
N LYS A 168 -6.43 20.55 23.97
CA LYS A 168 -5.28 21.44 24.22
C LYS A 168 -4.01 20.65 24.46
N LYS A 169 -4.12 19.37 24.77
CA LYS A 169 -3.00 18.45 24.96
C LYS A 169 -3.23 17.16 24.21
N ALA A 170 -2.33 16.86 23.28
CA ALA A 170 -2.32 15.61 22.52
C ALA A 170 -1.14 14.73 22.96
N TYR A 171 -1.39 13.44 23.13
CA TYR A 171 -0.34 12.43 23.27
C TYR A 171 -0.22 11.67 21.94
N CYS A 172 0.95 11.78 21.30
CA CYS A 172 1.24 11.16 20.03
C CYS A 172 2.14 9.94 20.23
N LEU A 173 1.75 8.81 19.64
CA LEU A 173 2.49 7.55 19.74
C LEU A 173 2.71 6.95 18.34
N GLY A 174 3.97 6.64 18.00
CA GLY A 174 4.35 6.05 16.73
C GLY A 174 5.45 5.01 16.86
N GLU A 175 5.62 4.16 15.85
CA GLU A 175 6.72 3.21 15.77
C GLU A 175 8.01 3.92 15.42
N LEU A 176 9.08 3.59 16.15
CA LEU A 176 10.41 4.15 15.90
C LEU A 176 10.95 3.70 14.54
N GLY A 177 11.28 4.68 13.69
CA GLY A 177 11.81 4.43 12.35
C GLY A 177 10.74 4.13 11.29
N ASN A 178 9.46 4.23 11.63
CA ASN A 178 8.37 4.17 10.66
C ASN A 178 8.13 5.58 10.06
N GLU A 179 8.38 5.73 8.76
CA GLU A 179 8.32 7.02 8.07
C GLU A 179 6.88 7.57 7.96
N TYR A 180 5.87 6.70 7.93
CA TYR A 180 4.46 7.11 7.95
C TYR A 180 4.09 7.67 9.33
N ASP A 181 4.32 6.89 10.39
CA ASP A 181 3.95 7.26 11.76
C ASP A 181 4.61 8.59 12.16
N GLN A 182 5.94 8.67 11.99
CA GLN A 182 6.70 9.86 12.38
C GLN A 182 6.35 11.08 11.52
N GLY A 183 6.15 10.87 10.22
CA GLY A 183 5.76 11.92 9.29
C GLY A 183 4.40 12.50 9.64
N LEU A 184 3.40 11.65 9.81
CA LEU A 184 2.03 12.07 10.10
C LEU A 184 1.91 12.73 11.48
N ILE A 185 2.60 12.21 12.50
CA ILE A 185 2.69 12.86 13.83
C ILE A 185 3.30 14.26 13.72
N ASN A 186 4.35 14.46 12.94
CA ASN A 186 4.94 15.76 12.74
C ASN A 186 3.99 16.75 12.06
N TYR A 187 3.20 16.33 11.08
CA TYR A 187 2.20 17.20 10.43
C TYR A 187 1.01 17.50 11.35
N PHE A 188 0.60 16.55 12.17
CA PHE A 188 -0.40 16.77 13.22
C PHE A 188 0.10 17.83 14.21
N GLU A 189 1.32 17.67 14.76
CA GLU A 189 1.95 18.62 15.69
C GLU A 189 2.04 20.04 15.12
N GLN A 190 2.42 20.18 13.83
CA GLN A 190 2.51 21.47 13.17
C GLN A 190 1.16 22.22 13.07
N ALA A 191 0.06 21.47 13.01
CA ALA A 191 -1.28 22.03 12.87
C ALA A 191 -2.04 22.13 14.20
N PHE A 192 -1.58 21.47 15.26
CA PHE A 192 -2.25 21.44 16.55
C PHE A 192 -1.87 22.66 17.40
N ASP A 193 -2.87 23.49 17.74
CA ASP A 193 -2.69 24.67 18.59
C ASP A 193 -2.78 24.28 20.07
N GLY A 194 -1.74 23.63 20.58
CA GLY A 194 -1.69 23.14 21.95
C GLY A 194 -0.35 22.46 22.26
N THR A 195 -0.33 21.69 23.33
CA THR A 195 0.84 20.90 23.71
C THR A 195 0.77 19.52 23.08
N VAL A 196 1.85 19.09 22.48
CA VAL A 196 2.00 17.73 21.92
C VAL A 196 3.11 17.01 22.67
N GLU A 197 2.75 15.94 23.37
CA GLU A 197 3.69 14.98 23.95
C GLU A 197 3.89 13.85 22.96
N LYS A 198 5.15 13.58 22.59
CA LYS A 198 5.48 12.51 21.63
C LYS A 198 6.22 11.39 22.30
N ASP A 199 5.84 10.16 21.94
CA ASP A 199 6.55 8.95 22.34
C ASP A 199 6.69 8.00 21.14
N SER A 200 7.63 7.08 21.24
CA SER A 200 7.86 6.09 20.20
C SER A 200 8.14 4.73 20.82
N PHE A 201 7.64 3.69 20.19
CA PHE A 201 7.90 2.30 20.57
C PHE A 201 8.77 1.59 19.54
N PRO A 202 9.64 0.64 19.97
CA PRO A 202 10.44 -0.15 19.05
C PRO A 202 9.58 -1.18 18.32
N THR A 203 10.02 -1.56 17.11
CA THR A 203 9.45 -2.68 16.33
C THR A 203 9.31 -3.94 17.18
N ASN A 204 8.25 -4.71 16.97
CA ASN A 204 7.85 -5.89 17.72
C ASN A 204 7.42 -5.61 19.18
N THR A 205 7.06 -4.38 19.52
CA THR A 205 6.39 -4.09 20.80
C THR A 205 5.03 -4.80 20.85
N SER A 206 4.76 -5.48 21.95
CA SER A 206 3.51 -6.21 22.18
C SER A 206 2.75 -5.77 23.43
N ASP A 207 3.33 -4.86 24.24
CA ASP A 207 2.70 -4.29 25.43
C ASP A 207 2.77 -2.76 25.38
N PHE A 208 1.60 -2.15 25.30
CA PHE A 208 1.43 -0.70 25.23
C PHE A 208 0.94 -0.08 26.55
N THR A 209 0.90 -0.86 27.63
CA THR A 209 0.39 -0.43 28.93
C THR A 209 1.08 0.83 29.44
N THR A 210 2.41 0.90 29.35
CA THR A 210 3.17 2.06 29.81
C THR A 210 2.83 3.32 29.00
N TYR A 211 2.65 3.20 27.69
CA TYR A 211 2.32 4.33 26.80
C TYR A 211 0.91 4.86 27.07
N LEU A 212 -0.09 3.98 27.19
CA LEU A 212 -1.45 4.38 27.48
C LEU A 212 -1.58 4.98 28.89
N ASN A 213 -0.93 4.39 29.88
CA ASN A 213 -0.89 4.98 31.24
C ASN A 213 -0.19 6.34 31.25
N LYS A 214 0.84 6.55 30.41
CA LYS A 214 1.48 7.86 30.27
C LYS A 214 0.51 8.89 29.69
N ALA A 215 -0.25 8.57 28.66
CA ALA A 215 -1.27 9.46 28.12
C ALA A 215 -2.29 9.90 29.20
N VAL A 216 -2.74 8.96 30.04
CA VAL A 216 -3.64 9.25 31.18
C VAL A 216 -2.95 10.13 32.23
N ASN A 217 -1.73 9.79 32.65
CA ASN A 217 -0.99 10.52 33.70
C ASN A 217 -0.60 11.92 33.26
N GLU A 218 -0.47 12.14 31.96
CA GLU A 218 -0.17 13.44 31.37
C GLU A 218 -1.42 14.30 31.12
N ASP A 219 -2.61 13.79 31.50
CA ASP A 219 -3.89 14.45 31.26
C ASP A 219 -4.09 14.83 29.78
N ALA A 220 -3.82 13.88 28.86
CA ALA A 220 -4.03 14.10 27.44
C ALA A 220 -5.52 14.18 27.10
N ASP A 221 -5.91 15.15 26.27
CA ASP A 221 -7.28 15.30 25.79
C ASP A 221 -7.59 14.32 24.64
N VAL A 222 -6.56 13.95 23.87
CA VAL A 222 -6.63 12.99 22.76
C VAL A 222 -5.32 12.17 22.69
N ILE A 223 -5.46 10.93 22.22
CA ILE A 223 -4.33 10.08 21.81
C ILE A 223 -4.30 10.06 20.29
N PHE A 224 -3.21 10.48 19.67
CA PHE A 224 -3.00 10.35 18.23
C PHE A 224 -1.95 9.27 17.96
N CYS A 225 -2.39 8.14 17.37
CA CYS A 225 -1.52 7.00 17.10
C CYS A 225 -1.72 6.45 15.68
N PRO A 226 -1.12 7.09 14.66
CA PRO A 226 -1.21 6.67 13.27
C PRO A 226 -0.23 5.52 13.00
N VAL A 227 -0.48 4.37 13.61
CA VAL A 227 0.41 3.20 13.54
C VAL A 227 -0.16 2.11 12.65
N SER A 228 0.64 1.10 12.32
CA SER A 228 0.19 -0.02 11.49
C SER A 228 -0.97 -0.79 12.11
N ILE A 229 -1.74 -1.50 11.28
CA ILE A 229 -2.98 -2.20 11.66
C ILE A 229 -2.78 -3.15 12.84
N THR A 230 -1.66 -3.90 12.85
CA THR A 230 -1.35 -4.82 13.95
C THR A 230 -1.21 -4.08 15.29
N TYR A 231 -0.46 -2.99 15.33
CA TYR A 231 -0.26 -2.23 16.55
C TYR A 231 -1.52 -1.47 16.96
N SER A 232 -2.25 -0.88 16.01
CA SER A 232 -3.53 -0.22 16.27
C SER A 232 -4.52 -1.16 16.92
N THR A 233 -4.64 -2.39 16.40
CA THR A 233 -5.51 -3.44 16.96
C THR A 233 -5.13 -3.76 18.41
N GLN A 234 -3.84 -3.86 18.73
CA GLN A 234 -3.36 -4.14 20.09
C GLN A 234 -3.61 -2.94 21.03
N ILE A 235 -3.32 -1.72 20.57
CA ILE A 235 -3.53 -0.49 21.35
C ILE A 235 -5.01 -0.31 21.67
N VAL A 236 -5.89 -0.45 20.70
CA VAL A 236 -7.35 -0.31 20.89
C VAL A 236 -7.90 -1.37 21.84
N LYS A 237 -7.51 -2.65 21.68
CA LYS A 237 -7.88 -3.72 22.62
C LYS A 237 -7.43 -3.45 24.05
N LEU A 238 -6.21 -2.96 24.19
CA LEU A 238 -5.65 -2.65 25.49
C LEU A 238 -6.35 -1.43 26.11
N ALA A 239 -6.61 -0.38 25.34
CA ALA A 239 -7.35 0.79 25.78
C ALA A 239 -8.74 0.40 26.28
N ALA A 240 -9.44 -0.48 25.55
CA ALA A 240 -10.72 -1.04 25.96
C ALA A 240 -10.62 -1.80 27.31
N SER A 241 -9.60 -2.63 27.48
CA SER A 241 -9.41 -3.43 28.69
C SER A 241 -9.01 -2.58 29.92
N LEU A 242 -8.34 -1.46 29.71
CA LEU A 242 -7.94 -0.53 30.76
C LEU A 242 -9.01 0.54 31.07
N GLY A 243 -10.11 0.58 30.30
CA GLY A 243 -11.16 1.59 30.44
C GLY A 243 -10.66 3.00 30.10
N ILE A 244 -9.82 3.13 29.08
CA ILE A 244 -9.32 4.44 28.64
C ILE A 244 -10.47 5.18 27.94
N GLU A 245 -10.85 6.33 28.49
CA GLU A 245 -11.91 7.20 27.94
C GLU A 245 -11.38 8.28 27.00
N ILE A 246 -10.06 8.48 26.95
CA ILE A 246 -9.42 9.47 26.06
C ILE A 246 -9.66 9.05 24.61
N PRO A 247 -10.22 9.94 23.75
CA PRO A 247 -10.44 9.64 22.34
C PRO A 247 -9.14 9.27 21.63
N ILE A 248 -9.19 8.19 20.84
CA ILE A 248 -8.08 7.73 20.01
C ILE A 248 -8.32 8.19 18.59
N LEU A 249 -7.38 8.93 18.04
CA LEU A 249 -7.36 9.37 16.66
C LEU A 249 -6.28 8.61 15.90
N GLY A 250 -6.62 8.16 14.71
CA GLY A 250 -5.68 7.47 13.82
C GLY A 250 -5.69 7.98 12.41
N GLY A 251 -4.64 7.65 11.68
CA GLY A 251 -4.59 7.84 10.24
C GLY A 251 -5.44 6.81 9.49
N ASP A 252 -5.27 6.79 8.18
CA ASP A 252 -5.95 5.86 7.27
C ASP A 252 -5.64 4.38 7.57
N THR A 253 -4.51 4.06 8.19
CA THR A 253 -4.16 2.71 8.63
C THR A 253 -5.12 2.13 9.68
N LEU A 254 -5.84 2.97 10.42
CA LEU A 254 -6.81 2.54 11.41
C LEU A 254 -8.20 2.26 10.80
N ASP A 255 -8.41 2.63 9.54
CA ASP A 255 -9.63 2.26 8.80
C ASP A 255 -9.53 0.79 8.34
N SER A 256 -9.70 -0.10 9.30
CA SER A 256 -9.58 -1.56 9.13
C SER A 256 -10.61 -2.29 9.98
N ASN A 257 -11.22 -3.32 9.43
CA ASN A 257 -12.14 -4.19 10.16
C ASN A 257 -11.50 -4.76 11.43
N MET A 258 -10.21 -5.11 11.40
CA MET A 258 -9.50 -5.63 12.57
C MET A 258 -9.47 -4.61 13.72
N VAL A 259 -9.29 -3.33 13.40
CA VAL A 259 -9.26 -2.25 14.40
C VAL A 259 -10.67 -1.96 14.91
N LEU A 260 -11.67 -1.96 14.03
CA LEU A 260 -13.08 -1.79 14.41
C LEU A 260 -13.56 -2.93 15.31
N GLU A 261 -13.21 -4.17 14.99
CA GLU A 261 -13.51 -5.35 15.82
C GLU A 261 -12.82 -5.28 17.19
N ALA A 262 -11.62 -4.71 17.25
CA ALA A 262 -10.90 -4.50 18.50
C ALA A 262 -11.60 -3.51 19.43
N ALA A 263 -12.31 -2.53 18.88
CA ALA A 263 -13.13 -1.57 19.64
C ALA A 263 -14.53 -2.08 19.95
N ALA A 264 -15.01 -3.12 19.27
CA ALA A 264 -16.38 -3.58 19.35
C ALA A 264 -16.78 -3.99 20.78
N GLY A 265 -17.93 -3.50 21.24
CA GLY A 265 -18.45 -3.80 22.58
C GLY A 265 -17.73 -3.10 23.74
N SER A 266 -16.88 -2.13 23.45
CA SER A 266 -16.21 -1.26 24.42
C SER A 266 -16.69 0.19 24.30
N ASP A 267 -16.33 1.02 25.27
CA ASP A 267 -16.61 2.46 25.27
C ASP A 267 -15.46 3.29 24.63
N VAL A 268 -14.51 2.65 23.95
CA VAL A 268 -13.40 3.32 23.28
C VAL A 268 -13.93 4.21 22.17
N GLN A 269 -13.57 5.48 22.22
CA GLN A 269 -13.88 6.45 21.18
C GLN A 269 -12.76 6.43 20.13
N LEU A 270 -13.03 5.84 18.97
CA LEU A 270 -12.07 5.72 17.86
C LEU A 270 -12.50 6.60 16.68
N TYR A 271 -11.59 7.40 16.17
CA TYR A 271 -11.79 8.29 15.01
C TYR A 271 -10.63 8.10 14.04
N VAL A 272 -10.96 7.96 12.77
CA VAL A 272 -9.97 7.66 11.74
C VAL A 272 -10.18 8.57 10.52
N SER A 273 -9.12 8.85 9.79
CA SER A 273 -9.23 9.36 8.43
C SER A 273 -9.40 8.19 7.46
N THR A 274 -10.10 8.40 6.36
CA THR A 274 -10.34 7.38 5.36
C THR A 274 -10.25 7.96 3.95
N PHE A 275 -9.91 7.14 2.96
CA PHE A 275 -9.91 7.51 1.54
C PHE A 275 -11.29 7.43 0.91
N TYR A 276 -12.13 6.55 1.43
CA TYR A 276 -13.42 6.24 0.84
C TYR A 276 -14.50 6.05 1.92
N GLN A 277 -15.66 6.54 1.63
CA GLN A 277 -16.85 6.27 2.44
C GLN A 277 -17.90 5.57 1.58
N GLU A 278 -18.46 4.49 2.09
CA GLU A 278 -19.55 3.77 1.44
C GLU A 278 -20.69 4.74 1.06
N GLY A 279 -21.21 4.59 -0.16
CA GLY A 279 -22.17 5.51 -0.76
C GLY A 279 -21.53 6.61 -1.62
N GLY A 280 -20.19 6.75 -1.60
CA GLY A 280 -19.46 7.70 -2.44
C GLY A 280 -19.53 7.36 -3.94
N SER A 281 -19.62 6.08 -4.27
CA SER A 281 -19.85 5.56 -5.61
C SER A 281 -20.78 4.34 -5.55
N PRO A 282 -22.11 4.52 -5.62
CA PRO A 282 -23.07 3.42 -5.49
C PRO A 282 -22.85 2.29 -6.50
N GLU A 283 -22.47 2.61 -7.73
CA GLU A 283 -22.17 1.60 -8.77
C GLU A 283 -20.98 0.72 -8.38
N PHE A 284 -19.91 1.33 -7.87
CA PHE A 284 -18.76 0.58 -7.36
C PHE A 284 -19.15 -0.28 -6.15
N ASP A 285 -19.84 0.30 -5.18
CA ASP A 285 -20.24 -0.40 -3.95
C ASP A 285 -21.08 -1.65 -4.23
N GLU A 286 -22.10 -1.51 -5.09
CA GLU A 286 -22.98 -2.61 -5.47
C GLU A 286 -22.22 -3.67 -6.26
N GLY A 287 -21.44 -3.28 -7.25
CA GLY A 287 -20.67 -4.19 -8.10
C GLY A 287 -19.60 -4.94 -7.32
N PHE A 288 -18.84 -4.24 -6.48
CA PHE A 288 -17.79 -4.83 -5.66
C PHE A 288 -18.35 -5.83 -4.63
N LYS A 289 -19.43 -5.47 -3.93
CA LYS A 289 -20.11 -6.36 -2.97
C LYS A 289 -20.71 -7.59 -3.64
N ALA A 290 -21.32 -7.43 -4.82
CA ALA A 290 -21.84 -8.55 -5.59
C ALA A 290 -20.71 -9.51 -5.96
N TRP A 291 -19.61 -8.99 -6.50
CA TRP A 291 -18.44 -9.80 -6.83
C TRP A 291 -17.86 -10.55 -5.62
N LEU A 292 -17.68 -9.90 -4.49
CA LEU A 292 -17.19 -10.55 -3.27
C LEU A 292 -18.12 -11.66 -2.78
N SER A 293 -19.44 -11.51 -2.96
CA SER A 293 -20.41 -12.54 -2.56
C SER A 293 -20.42 -13.76 -3.48
N GLU A 294 -20.07 -13.59 -4.76
CA GLU A 294 -20.02 -14.65 -5.76
C GLU A 294 -18.68 -15.39 -5.78
N ASP A 295 -17.57 -14.67 -5.53
CA ASP A 295 -16.21 -15.21 -5.57
C ASP A 295 -15.65 -15.42 -4.15
N SER A 296 -16.02 -16.55 -3.54
CA SER A 296 -15.49 -16.94 -2.23
C SER A 296 -13.96 -17.13 -2.24
N THR A 297 -13.33 -17.30 -3.42
CA THR A 297 -11.87 -17.44 -3.55
C THR A 297 -11.16 -16.10 -3.47
N ALA A 298 -11.76 -15.02 -3.93
CA ALA A 298 -11.22 -13.67 -3.80
C ALA A 298 -11.02 -13.31 -2.32
N MET A 299 -12.02 -13.54 -1.49
CA MET A 299 -11.93 -13.32 -0.04
C MET A 299 -10.93 -14.26 0.65
N THR A 300 -10.89 -15.54 0.27
CA THR A 300 -10.01 -16.53 0.91
C THR A 300 -8.55 -16.33 0.53
N ASN A 301 -8.25 -16.08 -0.74
CA ASN A 301 -6.88 -15.92 -1.23
C ASN A 301 -6.22 -14.63 -0.72
N ASN A 302 -6.99 -13.62 -0.39
CA ASN A 302 -6.50 -12.33 0.10
C ASN A 302 -6.70 -12.13 1.60
N GLY A 303 -7.04 -13.20 2.34
CA GLY A 303 -7.09 -13.20 3.79
C GLY A 303 -8.37 -12.64 4.39
N GLY A 304 -9.48 -12.83 3.65
CA GLY A 304 -10.86 -12.57 4.06
C GLY A 304 -11.06 -11.72 5.31
N ASN A 305 -11.32 -10.48 5.13
CA ASN A 305 -11.97 -9.63 6.13
C ASN A 305 -13.16 -8.96 5.47
#